data_830c3824cfeeb5d98da8a469de477804
#
_entry.id   830c3824cfeeb5d98da8a469de477804
#
_cell.length_a   1.000
_cell.length_b   1.000
_cell.length_c   1.000
_cell.angle_alpha   90.00
_cell.angle_beta   90.00
_cell.angle_gamma   90.00
#
_symmetry.space_group_name_H-M   'P 1'
#
loop_
_entity.id
_entity.type
_entity.pdbx_description
1 polymer ?
#
loop_
_entity_poly.entity_id
_entity_poly.type
_entity_poly.pdbx_seq_one_letter_code
_entity_poly.pdbx_strand_id
1 'polypeptide(L)'
;MRPMFNKKVVPLILLFTFLLLLIFFLPIKQAFTFTEHRTNHPKLFFLPLINDDEFQIRYVHTIHLTDVIETYEVMDEKKIRLLSMTYENLGIGLPGYAVEGEAISLKNGMYTLTYNDEVIETFTIFIGDVDAELAFGYDGNEVNLKEHFDKGRSYVFCVTKLSFYQMLKGVDLNVKRKKDK
;
A
#
# COMPACT_ATOMS: atom_id res chain seq x y z
N MET A 1 -54.14 -16.40 9.72
CA MET A 1 -53.72 -15.00 10.02
C MET A 1 -52.79 -14.54 8.92
N ARG A 2 -53.24 -13.64 8.02
CA ARG A 2 -52.33 -12.98 7.04
C ARG A 2 -51.66 -11.80 7.75
N PRO A 3 -50.32 -11.69 7.76
CA PRO A 3 -49.66 -10.55 8.34
C PRO A 3 -50.03 -9.32 7.51
N MET A 4 -50.77 -8.40 8.10
CA MET A 4 -51.06 -7.09 7.52
C MET A 4 -49.78 -6.25 7.55
N PHE A 5 -48.90 -6.42 6.56
CA PHE A 5 -47.82 -5.50 6.36
C PHE A 5 -48.41 -4.12 6.03
N ASN A 6 -48.17 -3.17 6.93
CA ASN A 6 -48.63 -1.79 6.76
C ASN A 6 -48.04 -1.25 5.44
N LYS A 7 -48.92 -0.94 4.47
CA LYS A 7 -48.51 -0.49 3.11
C LYS A 7 -47.55 0.73 3.12
N LYS A 8 -47.49 1.46 4.22
CA LYS A 8 -46.56 2.60 4.42
C LYS A 8 -45.18 2.17 4.91
N VAL A 9 -45.05 0.99 5.52
CA VAL A 9 -43.74 0.51 6.05
C VAL A 9 -42.89 -0.12 4.96
N VAL A 10 -43.50 -0.76 3.97
CA VAL A 10 -42.77 -1.40 2.86
C VAL A 10 -41.87 -0.41 2.09
N PRO A 11 -42.34 0.78 1.63
CA PRO A 11 -41.49 1.72 0.92
C PRO A 11 -40.36 2.28 1.82
N LEU A 12 -40.59 2.42 3.14
CA LEU A 12 -39.57 2.85 4.07
C LEU A 12 -38.45 1.82 4.22
N ILE A 13 -38.80 0.55 4.31
CA ILE A 13 -37.82 -0.57 4.34
C ILE A 13 -37.03 -0.62 3.03
N LEU A 14 -37.69 -0.47 1.88
CA LEU A 14 -37.02 -0.46 0.58
C LEU A 14 -36.04 0.73 0.44
N LEU A 15 -36.45 1.90 0.90
CA LEU A 15 -35.57 3.07 0.91
C LEU A 15 -34.35 2.85 1.83
N PHE A 16 -34.58 2.31 3.02
CA PHE A 16 -33.49 2.02 3.97
C PHE A 16 -32.50 0.98 3.42
N THR A 17 -33.01 -0.14 2.87
CA THR A 17 -32.14 -1.13 2.21
C THR A 17 -31.38 -0.55 1.01
N PHE A 18 -32.00 0.28 0.23
CA PHE A 18 -31.33 0.96 -0.87
C PHE A 18 -30.19 1.87 -0.40
N LEU A 19 -30.42 2.64 0.67
CA LEU A 19 -29.37 3.49 1.29
C LEU A 19 -28.22 2.66 1.85
N LEU A 20 -28.50 1.54 2.50
CA LEU A 20 -27.47 0.62 2.97
C LEU A 20 -26.63 0.05 1.83
N LEU A 21 -27.28 -0.36 0.72
CA LEU A 21 -26.58 -0.82 -0.47
C LEU A 21 -25.69 0.27 -1.07
N LEU A 22 -26.18 1.51 -1.14
CA LEU A 22 -25.35 2.63 -1.62
C LEU A 22 -24.08 2.78 -0.76
N ILE A 23 -24.20 2.79 0.57
CA ILE A 23 -23.06 2.92 1.50
C ILE A 23 -22.07 1.75 1.29
N PHE A 24 -22.58 0.54 1.07
CA PHE A 24 -21.75 -0.65 0.88
C PHE A 24 -20.87 -0.58 -0.38
N PHE A 25 -21.35 0.08 -1.45
CA PHE A 25 -20.62 0.22 -2.70
C PHE A 25 -19.85 1.55 -2.85
N LEU A 26 -20.09 2.53 -1.98
CA LEU A 26 -19.37 3.80 -2.04
C LEU A 26 -17.90 3.63 -1.59
N PRO A 27 -16.92 4.15 -2.37
CA PRO A 27 -15.51 4.11 -2.01
C PRO A 27 -15.20 5.21 -0.97
N ILE A 28 -15.29 4.87 0.31
CA ILE A 28 -15.15 5.81 1.44
C ILE A 28 -13.95 5.56 2.34
N LYS A 29 -13.35 4.36 2.28
CA LYS A 29 -12.22 3.97 3.13
C LYS A 29 -10.91 4.13 2.38
N GLN A 30 -10.07 5.08 2.81
CA GLN A 30 -8.73 5.25 2.26
C GLN A 30 -7.83 4.07 2.64
N ALA A 31 -7.05 3.60 1.70
CA ALA A 31 -6.17 2.45 1.89
C ALA A 31 -4.96 2.51 0.94
N PHE A 32 -3.85 1.95 1.39
CA PHE A 32 -2.79 1.48 0.54
C PHE A 32 -3.26 0.24 -0.21
N THR A 33 -3.06 0.21 -1.51
CA THR A 33 -3.49 -0.91 -2.34
C THR A 33 -2.37 -1.43 -3.21
N PHE A 34 -2.33 -2.74 -3.37
CA PHE A 34 -1.41 -3.45 -4.24
C PHE A 34 -2.25 -4.31 -5.17
N THR A 35 -2.27 -3.96 -6.45
CA THR A 35 -3.06 -4.68 -7.44
C THR A 35 -2.13 -5.47 -8.36
N GLU A 36 -2.39 -6.76 -8.49
CA GLU A 36 -1.60 -7.64 -9.36
C GLU A 36 -1.58 -7.10 -10.80
N HIS A 37 -0.38 -6.96 -11.37
CA HIS A 37 -0.19 -6.39 -12.71
C HIS A 37 -0.16 -7.48 -13.77
N ARG A 38 -0.60 -7.17 -14.99
CA ARG A 38 -0.57 -8.04 -16.17
C ARG A 38 -1.26 -9.39 -15.99
N THR A 39 -2.44 -9.39 -15.39
CA THR A 39 -3.31 -10.56 -15.25
C THR A 39 -4.74 -10.22 -15.64
N ASN A 40 -5.50 -11.20 -16.15
CA ASN A 40 -6.91 -11.01 -16.50
C ASN A 40 -7.83 -10.93 -15.28
N HIS A 41 -7.38 -11.45 -14.14
CA HIS A 41 -8.12 -11.47 -12.87
C HIS A 41 -7.23 -10.95 -11.73
N PRO A 42 -6.97 -9.62 -11.67
CA PRO A 42 -6.06 -9.06 -10.68
C PRO A 42 -6.60 -9.24 -9.26
N LYS A 43 -5.76 -9.76 -8.39
CA LYS A 43 -6.03 -9.76 -6.95
C LYS A 43 -5.73 -8.37 -6.39
N LEU A 44 -6.59 -7.89 -5.52
CA LEU A 44 -6.41 -6.67 -4.76
C LEU A 44 -5.98 -7.03 -3.34
N PHE A 45 -4.83 -6.52 -2.93
CA PHE A 45 -4.38 -6.52 -1.55
C PHE A 45 -4.47 -5.10 -1.01
N PHE A 46 -4.80 -4.94 0.26
CA PHE A 46 -4.94 -3.62 0.83
C PHE A 46 -4.53 -3.58 2.30
N LEU A 47 -4.13 -2.39 2.75
CA LEU A 47 -3.90 -2.03 4.13
C LEU A 47 -4.67 -0.73 4.40
N PRO A 48 -5.64 -0.68 5.32
CA PRO A 48 -6.36 0.54 5.63
C PRO A 48 -5.42 1.65 6.10
N LEU A 49 -5.59 2.86 5.56
CA LEU A 49 -4.89 4.06 6.02
C LEU A 49 -5.72 4.65 7.17
N ILE A 50 -5.12 4.74 8.38
CA ILE A 50 -5.88 5.05 9.61
C ILE A 50 -5.36 6.32 10.29
N ASN A 51 -4.09 6.37 10.68
CA ASN A 51 -3.59 7.37 11.62
C ASN A 51 -2.41 8.19 11.11
N ASP A 52 -1.61 7.67 10.22
CA ASP A 52 -0.35 8.28 9.79
C ASP A 52 -0.36 8.43 8.27
N ASP A 53 0.20 9.52 7.79
CA ASP A 53 0.35 9.75 6.35
C ASP A 53 1.71 9.23 5.84
N GLU A 54 2.64 8.89 6.74
CA GLU A 54 3.95 8.34 6.36
C GLU A 54 3.94 6.81 6.33
N PHE A 55 4.63 6.26 5.33
CA PHE A 55 4.90 4.83 5.21
C PHE A 55 6.31 4.59 4.66
N GLN A 56 6.80 3.38 4.80
CA GLN A 56 8.12 2.97 4.36
C GLN A 56 8.08 1.73 3.49
N ILE A 57 9.01 1.66 2.54
CA ILE A 57 9.35 0.44 1.83
C ILE A 57 10.79 0.10 2.17
N ARG A 58 10.99 -1.07 2.77
CA ARG A 58 12.32 -1.59 3.08
C ARG A 58 12.61 -2.80 2.20
N TYR A 59 13.75 -2.78 1.56
CA TYR A 59 14.25 -3.90 0.78
C TYR A 59 15.75 -4.08 0.96
N VAL A 60 16.21 -5.31 0.77
CA VAL A 60 17.65 -5.62 0.80
C VAL A 60 18.23 -5.40 -0.59
N HIS A 61 19.26 -4.55 -0.65
CA HIS A 61 20.04 -4.32 -1.88
C HIS A 61 20.80 -5.60 -2.27
N THR A 62 20.58 -6.11 -3.47
CA THR A 62 21.06 -7.44 -3.90
C THR A 62 22.58 -7.58 -4.00
N ILE A 63 23.33 -6.49 -4.12
CA ILE A 63 24.80 -6.50 -4.21
C ILE A 63 25.44 -6.30 -2.84
N HIS A 64 24.97 -5.31 -2.09
CA HIS A 64 25.56 -4.95 -0.79
C HIS A 64 25.00 -5.78 0.37
N LEU A 65 23.85 -6.43 0.16
CA LEU A 65 23.13 -7.21 1.17
C LEU A 65 22.79 -6.39 2.43
N THR A 66 22.59 -5.09 2.24
CA THR A 66 22.21 -4.12 3.27
C THR A 66 20.82 -3.55 2.96
N ASP A 67 20.13 -3.09 3.99
CA ASP A 67 18.80 -2.50 3.85
C ASP A 67 18.85 -1.16 3.11
N VAL A 68 17.87 -0.97 2.24
CA VAL A 68 17.48 0.32 1.69
C VAL A 68 16.09 0.62 2.19
N ILE A 69 15.90 1.80 2.77
CA ILE A 69 14.62 2.25 3.32
C ILE A 69 14.20 3.51 2.57
N GLU A 70 13.08 3.42 1.87
CA GLU A 70 12.42 4.55 1.24
C GLU A 70 11.27 5.00 2.12
N THR A 71 11.24 6.28 2.49
CA THR A 71 10.18 6.89 3.29
C THR A 71 9.33 7.78 2.41
N TYR A 72 8.04 7.57 2.46
CA TYR A 72 7.03 8.26 1.68
C TYR A 72 5.99 8.91 2.57
N GLU A 73 5.33 9.95 2.03
CA GLU A 73 4.17 10.60 2.63
C GLU A 73 2.98 10.56 1.66
N VAL A 74 1.81 10.25 2.20
CA VAL A 74 0.55 10.36 1.47
C VAL A 74 0.11 11.81 1.48
N MET A 75 -0.01 12.40 0.30
CA MET A 75 -0.52 13.76 0.11
C MET A 75 -2.03 13.75 -0.17
N ASP A 76 -2.61 14.93 -0.24
CA ASP A 76 -3.97 15.10 -0.74
C ASP A 76 -4.13 14.51 -2.15
N GLU A 77 -5.37 14.09 -2.49
CA GLU A 77 -5.73 13.57 -3.81
C GLU A 77 -5.01 12.28 -4.23
N LYS A 78 -4.57 11.45 -3.27
CA LYS A 78 -3.94 10.13 -3.51
C LYS A 78 -2.52 10.21 -4.10
N LYS A 79 -1.89 11.35 -4.07
CA LYS A 79 -0.48 11.51 -4.44
C LYS A 79 0.42 11.05 -3.31
N ILE A 80 1.59 10.60 -3.67
CA ILE A 80 2.61 10.09 -2.77
C ILE A 80 3.87 10.94 -3.01
N ARG A 81 4.46 11.44 -1.95
CA ARG A 81 5.74 12.15 -2.01
C ARG A 81 6.83 11.26 -1.43
N LEU A 82 7.91 11.04 -2.18
CA LEU A 82 9.12 10.44 -1.66
C LEU A 82 9.85 11.48 -0.81
N LEU A 83 10.02 11.19 0.47
CA LEU A 83 10.70 12.07 1.42
C LEU A 83 12.19 11.80 1.48
N SER A 84 12.58 10.53 1.59
CA SER A 84 13.97 10.14 1.72
C SER A 84 14.22 8.68 1.33
N MET A 85 15.49 8.42 0.99
CA MET A 85 16.05 7.09 0.84
C MET A 85 17.26 6.96 1.76
N THR A 86 17.30 5.92 2.60
CA THR A 86 18.39 5.66 3.55
C THR A 86 19.05 4.32 3.24
N TYR A 87 20.39 4.29 3.21
CA TYR A 87 21.20 3.12 2.87
C TYR A 87 22.61 3.22 3.47
N GLU A 88 23.31 2.09 3.64
CA GLU A 88 24.64 2.06 4.26
C GLU A 88 25.79 2.31 3.28
N ASN A 89 25.70 1.78 2.07
CA ASN A 89 26.81 1.75 1.13
C ASN A 89 26.50 2.50 -0.16
N LEU A 90 27.45 3.34 -0.60
CA LEU A 90 27.43 3.88 -1.96
C LEU A 90 27.82 2.78 -2.95
N GLY A 91 27.02 2.60 -3.99
CA GLY A 91 27.31 1.56 -4.97
C GLY A 91 26.40 1.56 -6.16
N ILE A 92 26.51 0.51 -6.96
CA ILE A 92 25.76 0.37 -8.21
C ILE A 92 24.25 0.40 -7.91
N GLY A 93 23.57 1.37 -8.53
CA GLY A 93 22.12 1.53 -8.41
C GLY A 93 21.64 2.39 -7.24
N LEU A 94 22.55 2.86 -6.37
CA LEU A 94 22.23 3.80 -5.30
C LEU A 94 22.87 5.17 -5.60
N PRO A 95 22.17 6.30 -5.31
CA PRO A 95 22.68 7.64 -5.55
C PRO A 95 23.94 7.90 -4.73
N GLY A 96 25.02 8.37 -5.38
CA GLY A 96 26.27 8.76 -4.72
C GLY A 96 26.40 10.27 -4.47
N TYR A 97 25.48 11.05 -5.01
CA TYR A 97 25.43 12.52 -4.91
C TYR A 97 23.99 13.00 -5.04
N ALA A 98 23.73 14.19 -4.51
CA ALA A 98 22.45 14.86 -4.67
C ALA A 98 22.44 15.71 -5.95
N VAL A 99 21.30 15.74 -6.63
CA VAL A 99 21.03 16.67 -7.74
C VAL A 99 20.17 17.85 -7.26
N GLU A 100 19.80 18.75 -8.17
CA GLU A 100 18.92 19.89 -7.84
C GLU A 100 17.60 19.38 -7.26
N GLY A 101 17.20 19.94 -6.12
CA GLY A 101 16.01 19.48 -5.37
C GLY A 101 16.26 18.33 -4.38
N GLU A 102 17.50 17.88 -4.24
CA GLU A 102 17.89 16.81 -3.32
C GLU A 102 18.95 17.30 -2.32
N ALA A 103 19.09 16.58 -1.22
CA ALA A 103 20.19 16.74 -0.27
C ALA A 103 20.67 15.38 0.24
N ILE A 104 21.99 15.15 0.26
CA ILE A 104 22.56 13.92 0.82
C ILE A 104 23.30 14.24 2.11
N SER A 105 23.14 13.38 3.10
CA SER A 105 23.84 13.44 4.37
C SER A 105 24.40 12.08 4.76
N LEU A 106 25.50 12.06 5.53
CA LEU A 106 26.08 10.87 6.11
C LEU A 106 26.10 11.02 7.62
N LYS A 107 25.39 10.14 8.33
CA LYS A 107 25.35 10.12 9.78
C LYS A 107 25.40 8.68 10.29
N ASN A 108 26.34 8.40 11.21
CA ASN A 108 26.52 7.07 11.82
C ASN A 108 26.70 5.93 10.79
N GLY A 109 27.35 6.19 9.65
CA GLY A 109 27.55 5.21 8.60
C GLY A 109 26.37 5.02 7.64
N MET A 110 25.26 5.75 7.84
CA MET A 110 24.07 5.72 6.98
C MET A 110 24.02 6.97 6.10
N TYR A 111 23.89 6.78 4.81
CA TYR A 111 23.55 7.82 3.86
C TYR A 111 22.05 8.04 3.86
N THR A 112 21.63 9.29 3.89
CA THR A 112 20.23 9.69 3.72
C THR A 112 20.16 10.71 2.59
N LEU A 113 19.50 10.33 1.50
CA LEU A 113 19.12 11.21 0.41
C LEU A 113 17.71 11.70 0.67
N THR A 114 17.54 13.02 0.75
CA THR A 114 16.20 13.64 0.92
C THR A 114 15.77 14.32 -0.37
N TYR A 115 14.48 14.26 -0.66
CA TYR A 115 13.85 14.79 -1.85
C TYR A 115 12.89 15.92 -1.48
N ASN A 116 12.89 17.02 -2.24
CA ASN A 116 12.01 18.16 -1.94
C ASN A 116 10.63 18.01 -2.61
N ASP A 117 10.59 17.58 -3.86
CA ASP A 117 9.37 17.64 -4.69
C ASP A 117 9.11 16.37 -5.53
N GLU A 118 9.66 15.22 -5.14
CA GLU A 118 9.44 13.95 -5.86
C GLU A 118 8.05 13.41 -5.56
N VAL A 119 7.08 13.74 -6.43
CA VAL A 119 5.67 13.34 -6.29
C VAL A 119 5.30 12.36 -7.38
N ILE A 120 4.70 11.23 -6.96
CA ILE A 120 4.22 10.16 -7.82
C ILE A 120 2.78 9.80 -7.45
N GLU A 121 2.06 9.16 -8.36
CA GLU A 121 0.70 8.65 -8.08
C GLU A 121 0.72 7.15 -7.83
N THR A 122 1.57 6.45 -8.53
CA THR A 122 1.68 4.98 -8.47
C THR A 122 3.10 4.54 -8.75
N PHE A 123 3.48 3.38 -8.23
CA PHE A 123 4.68 2.68 -8.67
C PHE A 123 4.45 1.17 -8.68
N THR A 124 5.35 0.44 -9.34
CA THR A 124 5.23 -1.01 -9.46
C THR A 124 6.31 -1.69 -8.63
N ILE A 125 5.88 -2.60 -7.76
CA ILE A 125 6.76 -3.46 -6.97
C ILE A 125 6.85 -4.81 -7.66
N PHE A 126 8.07 -5.26 -7.98
CA PHE A 126 8.33 -6.61 -8.48
C PHE A 126 8.78 -7.52 -7.33
N ILE A 127 8.15 -8.67 -7.19
CA ILE A 127 8.49 -9.66 -6.18
C ILE A 127 9.51 -10.64 -6.75
N GLY A 128 10.79 -10.34 -6.54
CA GLY A 128 11.89 -11.19 -7.00
C GLY A 128 11.90 -12.56 -6.30
N ASP A 129 12.40 -13.57 -7.01
CA ASP A 129 12.63 -14.92 -6.46
C ASP A 129 14.03 -15.03 -5.82
N VAL A 130 14.42 -14.02 -5.07
CA VAL A 130 15.65 -13.99 -4.27
C VAL A 130 15.29 -14.09 -2.79
N ASP A 131 16.19 -14.70 -2.00
CA ASP A 131 16.01 -14.77 -0.55
C ASP A 131 16.48 -13.47 0.11
N ALA A 132 15.74 -12.40 -0.16
CA ALA A 132 15.96 -11.06 0.38
C ALA A 132 14.62 -10.48 0.83
N GLU A 133 14.61 -9.79 1.94
CA GLU A 133 13.39 -9.21 2.50
C GLU A 133 12.87 -8.06 1.64
N LEU A 134 11.54 -7.93 1.64
CA LEU A 134 10.82 -6.80 1.08
C LEU A 134 9.63 -6.53 1.99
N ALA A 135 9.62 -5.39 2.64
CA ALA A 135 8.64 -5.07 3.66
C ALA A 135 7.99 -3.71 3.43
N PHE A 136 6.76 -3.61 3.88
CA PHE A 136 5.97 -2.38 3.92
C PHE A 136 5.76 -2.00 5.38
N GLY A 137 6.30 -0.85 5.78
CA GLY A 137 6.20 -0.29 7.13
C GLY A 137 5.12 0.78 7.21
N TYR A 138 4.20 0.65 8.16
CA TYR A 138 3.14 1.63 8.38
C TYR A 138 2.64 1.58 9.83
N ASP A 139 2.41 2.73 10.46
CA ASP A 139 1.86 2.88 11.81
C ASP A 139 2.60 2.00 12.85
N GLY A 140 3.94 2.01 12.79
CA GLY A 140 4.81 1.24 13.68
C GLY A 140 4.80 -0.28 13.45
N ASN A 141 4.09 -0.77 12.44
CA ASN A 141 4.03 -2.18 12.06
C ASN A 141 4.77 -2.40 10.74
N GLU A 142 5.26 -3.61 10.52
CA GLU A 142 5.90 -4.00 9.29
C GLU A 142 5.27 -5.28 8.72
N VAL A 143 4.92 -5.24 7.44
CA VAL A 143 4.33 -6.36 6.70
C VAL A 143 5.36 -6.88 5.70
N ASN A 144 5.77 -8.13 5.82
CA ASN A 144 6.61 -8.76 4.81
C ASN A 144 5.77 -9.07 3.56
N LEU A 145 6.02 -8.33 2.49
CA LEU A 145 5.25 -8.45 1.25
C LEU A 145 5.42 -9.81 0.58
N LYS A 146 6.57 -10.48 0.76
CA LYS A 146 6.82 -11.81 0.19
C LYS A 146 6.03 -12.95 0.86
N GLU A 147 5.45 -12.69 2.01
CA GLU A 147 4.53 -13.65 2.64
C GLU A 147 3.12 -13.59 2.03
N HIS A 148 2.76 -12.47 1.43
CA HIS A 148 1.44 -12.22 0.87
C HIS A 148 1.40 -12.30 -0.66
N PHE A 149 2.48 -11.91 -1.32
CA PHE A 149 2.56 -11.78 -2.78
C PHE A 149 3.25 -12.98 -3.43
N ASP A 150 2.86 -13.28 -4.65
CA ASP A 150 3.44 -14.37 -5.40
C ASP A 150 4.78 -13.94 -6.03
N LYS A 151 5.82 -14.76 -5.89
CA LYS A 151 7.13 -14.55 -6.50
C LYS A 151 7.04 -14.49 -8.03
N GLY A 152 7.89 -13.66 -8.65
CA GLY A 152 7.91 -13.45 -10.10
C GLY A 152 6.75 -12.60 -10.62
N ARG A 153 5.93 -12.03 -9.74
CA ARG A 153 4.81 -11.14 -10.07
C ARG A 153 5.11 -9.69 -9.75
N SER A 154 4.42 -8.81 -10.44
CA SER A 154 4.46 -7.37 -10.20
C SER A 154 3.12 -6.88 -9.65
N TYR A 155 3.18 -5.91 -8.75
CA TYR A 155 2.01 -5.31 -8.10
C TYR A 155 2.08 -3.80 -8.23
N VAL A 156 1.01 -3.19 -8.72
CA VAL A 156 0.88 -1.73 -8.77
C VAL A 156 0.45 -1.26 -7.40
N PHE A 157 1.27 -0.41 -6.80
CA PHE A 157 0.97 0.29 -5.55
C PHE A 157 0.30 1.63 -5.84
N CYS A 158 -0.76 1.93 -5.09
CA CYS A 158 -1.34 3.27 -5.03
C CYS A 158 -2.13 3.47 -3.75
N VAL A 159 -2.40 4.74 -3.41
CA VAL A 159 -3.33 5.11 -2.35
C VAL A 159 -4.68 5.40 -2.98
N THR A 160 -5.74 4.74 -2.53
CA THR A 160 -7.08 4.94 -3.09
C THR A 160 -8.17 4.73 -2.05
N LYS A 161 -9.39 5.15 -2.38
CA LYS A 161 -10.56 4.85 -1.56
C LYS A 161 -11.18 3.53 -2.01
N LEU A 162 -11.45 2.65 -1.07
CA LEU A 162 -12.13 1.37 -1.26
C LEU A 162 -13.56 1.43 -0.70
N SER A 163 -14.47 0.72 -1.35
CA SER A 163 -15.80 0.41 -0.82
C SER A 163 -15.70 -0.83 0.09
N PHE A 164 -16.71 -1.00 0.96
CA PHE A 164 -16.80 -2.22 1.76
C PHE A 164 -16.85 -3.49 0.88
N TYR A 165 -17.50 -3.41 -0.27
CA TYR A 165 -17.53 -4.50 -1.25
C TYR A 165 -16.13 -4.87 -1.76
N GLN A 166 -15.30 -3.86 -2.11
CA GLN A 166 -13.93 -4.09 -2.58
C GLN A 166 -13.05 -4.66 -1.46
N MET A 167 -13.19 -4.15 -0.24
CA MET A 167 -12.47 -4.69 0.92
C MET A 167 -12.86 -6.14 1.22
N LEU A 168 -14.15 -6.50 1.10
CA LEU A 168 -14.62 -7.87 1.30
C LEU A 168 -14.06 -8.85 0.25
N LYS A 169 -13.85 -8.39 -0.98
CA LYS A 169 -13.25 -9.18 -2.06
C LYS A 169 -11.73 -9.16 -2.08
N GLY A 170 -11.12 -8.13 -1.51
CA GLY A 170 -9.68 -7.97 -1.41
C GLY A 170 -9.07 -8.81 -0.28
N VAL A 171 -7.76 -8.78 -0.22
CA VAL A 171 -6.97 -9.42 0.85
C VAL A 171 -6.44 -8.33 1.77
N ASP A 172 -6.86 -8.36 3.03
CA ASP A 172 -6.34 -7.45 4.07
C ASP A 172 -4.95 -7.94 4.52
N LEU A 173 -3.94 -7.08 4.37
CA LEU A 173 -2.55 -7.38 4.73
C LEU A 173 -2.29 -7.38 6.25
N ASN A 174 -3.19 -6.80 7.06
CA ASN A 174 -3.12 -6.92 8.53
C ASN A 174 -3.40 -8.36 9.01
N VAL A 175 -4.08 -9.15 8.20
CA VAL A 175 -4.42 -10.53 8.54
C VAL A 175 -3.31 -11.46 8.08
N LYS A 176 -2.58 -12.06 9.02
CA LYS A 176 -1.56 -13.08 8.69
C LYS A 176 -2.17 -14.18 7.83
N ARG A 177 -1.61 -14.38 6.65
CA ARG A 177 -2.01 -15.48 5.75
C ARG A 177 -1.78 -16.80 6.48
N LYS A 178 -2.84 -17.57 6.75
CA LYS A 178 -2.68 -18.97 7.16
C LYS A 178 -1.96 -19.68 6.01
N LYS A 179 -0.72 -20.10 6.22
CA LYS A 179 -0.05 -21.00 5.29
C LYS A 179 -0.84 -22.31 5.33
N ASP A 180 -1.58 -22.59 4.26
CA ASP A 180 -2.07 -23.95 4.02
C ASP A 180 -0.86 -24.86 3.88
N LYS A 181 -0.79 -25.86 4.78
CA LYS A 181 0.28 -26.89 4.81
C LYS A 181 0.07 -27.88 3.69
#